data_d8418bdfd5349d8968593d0eb3c392fb
#
_entry.id   d8418bdfd5349d8968593d0eb3c392fb
#
_cell.length_a   1.000
_cell.length_b   1.000
_cell.length_c   1.000
_cell.angle_alpha   90.00
_cell.angle_beta   90.00
_cell.angle_gamma   90.00
#
_symmetry.space_group_name_H-M   'P 1'
#
loop_
_entity.id
_entity.type
_entity.pdbx_description
1 polymer ?
#
loop_
_entity_poly.entity_id
_entity_poly.type
_entity_poly.pdbx_seq_one_letter_code
_entity_poly.pdbx_strand_id
1 'polypeptide(L)'
;KAHLIAPRNASEKTTVIPASRISSPKGLTKVLENTVDGTTLYGNLIFAQSWGNDSSPMGIYKFNTTDNPKAELVYRPEAGPIGANGGATLVDAKYFYCITYTKLSGTTISNELICYDIESWTEVSRKAIPLTTISTDMTWNPADQKVYGAFYNTTKNGYVFGTLDLETGAVNKLSDITLQDDKGYPAGFVVIAANSIGEIYGISQMGDLYKFNTEDGSYSLIGATGYTPLYQQSGCFDFTTKQLYWAACNENSSGIYQVNTDTGEATLLGSFNDLEEFVGLYSLSPNADLEGPGSVTDIDIAFEGAALSGTITFKLPTTTVSGNKLSGDINYTVEIDDETLSSGTSTAGSLVELPITLSEGNHTLGITTHTIHGTGPAYKAPFYVGTDTPATVTGITVNRESDNVTIAWEAVTKGQHGGYVDISLLTYNVIRKPDNKIIATRTTETTVTDTELPLILGEYTYEIIVSDGTRQSDPALSDGIMLGSYLEPPYNHSFKSMDSFDQYTIINANEDDKAWTATVNGAQLNYSRTLAADDWIVSPAMKLKAGFLYTLILKGRSSS
;
A
#
# COMPACT_ATOMS: atom_id res chain seq x y z
N LYS A 1 -11.95 -11.33 -10.40
CA LYS A 1 -10.72 -12.00 -10.92
C LYS A 1 -9.65 -10.94 -11.02
N ALA A 2 -8.46 -11.19 -10.46
CA ALA A 2 -7.33 -10.30 -10.67
C ALA A 2 -7.02 -10.23 -12.18
N HIS A 3 -6.73 -9.03 -12.65
CA HIS A 3 -6.26 -8.86 -14.02
C HIS A 3 -4.74 -9.03 -14.02
N LEU A 4 -4.27 -10.06 -14.73
CA LEU A 4 -2.83 -10.24 -14.95
C LEU A 4 -2.31 -9.05 -15.75
N ILE A 5 -1.23 -8.44 -15.28
CA ILE A 5 -0.48 -7.44 -16.06
C ILE A 5 0.08 -8.16 -17.27
N ALA A 6 -0.34 -7.76 -18.46
CA ALA A 6 0.03 -8.41 -19.71
C ALA A 6 0.66 -7.41 -20.69
N PRO A 7 1.53 -7.85 -21.59
CA PRO A 7 2.00 -7.02 -22.68
C PRO A 7 0.84 -6.62 -23.60
N ARG A 8 0.97 -5.47 -24.25
CA ARG A 8 0.01 -5.02 -25.26
C ARG A 8 -0.02 -5.98 -26.45
N ASN A 9 -1.23 -6.33 -26.92
CA ASN A 9 -1.39 -7.14 -28.13
C ASN A 9 -1.38 -6.25 -29.37
N ALA A 10 -0.50 -6.55 -30.32
CA ALA A 10 -0.43 -5.84 -31.60
C ALA A 10 -1.71 -5.92 -32.46
N SER A 11 -2.65 -6.82 -32.11
CA SER A 11 -3.94 -6.98 -32.81
C SER A 11 -5.06 -6.08 -32.30
N GLU A 12 -4.87 -5.38 -31.18
CA GLU A 12 -5.87 -4.41 -30.70
C GLU A 12 -5.79 -3.14 -31.58
N LYS A 13 -6.72 -3.03 -32.52
CA LYS A 13 -6.89 -1.80 -33.30
C LYS A 13 -7.39 -0.70 -32.37
N THR A 14 -6.48 0.09 -31.84
CA THR A 14 -6.82 1.32 -31.15
C THR A 14 -7.35 2.30 -32.18
N THR A 15 -8.59 2.72 -32.03
CA THR A 15 -9.13 3.83 -32.81
C THR A 15 -8.37 5.08 -32.34
N VAL A 16 -7.47 5.57 -33.17
CA VAL A 16 -6.70 6.79 -32.89
C VAL A 16 -7.70 7.93 -32.79
N ILE A 17 -8.01 8.36 -31.56
CA ILE A 17 -8.62 9.67 -31.35
C ILE A 17 -7.49 10.69 -31.52
N PRO A 18 -7.59 11.64 -32.47
CA PRO A 18 -6.54 12.64 -32.64
C PRO A 18 -6.35 13.36 -31.31
N ALA A 19 -5.11 13.45 -30.86
CA ALA A 19 -4.74 14.15 -29.64
C ALA A 19 -5.19 15.62 -29.76
N SER A 20 -6.37 15.93 -29.26
CA SER A 20 -6.71 17.29 -28.88
C SER A 20 -5.81 17.66 -27.72
N ARG A 21 -4.93 18.62 -27.92
CA ARG A 21 -4.00 19.17 -26.95
C ARG A 21 -4.64 19.28 -25.58
N ILE A 22 -4.31 18.34 -24.71
CA ILE A 22 -4.53 18.52 -23.27
C ILE A 22 -3.46 19.51 -22.87
N SER A 23 -3.88 20.72 -22.55
CA SER A 23 -3.00 21.75 -22.02
C SER A 23 -2.37 21.24 -20.74
N SER A 24 -1.03 21.17 -20.73
CA SER A 24 -0.23 20.92 -19.55
C SER A 24 -0.66 21.82 -18.40
N PRO A 25 -0.76 21.33 -17.15
CA PRO A 25 -0.96 22.20 -16.00
C PRO A 25 0.16 23.25 -15.97
N LYS A 26 -0.20 24.50 -16.01
CA LYS A 26 0.74 25.60 -15.79
C LYS A 26 1.15 25.59 -14.32
N GLY A 27 2.42 25.33 -14.07
CA GLY A 27 3.01 25.63 -12.77
C GLY A 27 4.24 24.76 -12.47
N LEU A 28 5.37 25.42 -12.38
CA LEU A 28 6.69 25.00 -11.93
C LEU A 28 7.62 24.39 -12.98
N THR A 29 8.07 25.28 -13.88
CA THR A 29 9.39 25.12 -14.51
C THR A 29 10.46 25.46 -13.46
N LYS A 30 10.93 24.47 -12.70
CA LYS A 30 12.23 24.59 -12.04
C LYS A 30 13.22 23.99 -13.03
N VAL A 31 13.88 24.86 -13.78
CA VAL A 31 15.01 24.54 -14.62
C VAL A 31 16.10 24.01 -13.67
N LEU A 32 16.34 22.71 -13.66
CA LEU A 32 17.58 22.14 -13.14
C LEU A 32 18.67 22.50 -14.16
N GLU A 33 19.38 23.60 -13.92
CA GLU A 33 20.65 23.87 -14.58
C GLU A 33 21.69 22.89 -14.06
N ASN A 34 21.75 21.72 -14.66
CA ASN A 34 22.94 20.91 -14.81
C ASN A 34 22.72 20.06 -16.06
N THR A 35 23.33 20.46 -17.15
CA THR A 35 23.49 19.64 -18.36
C THR A 35 24.46 18.51 -18.06
N VAL A 36 23.99 17.51 -17.31
CA VAL A 36 24.62 16.19 -17.28
C VAL A 36 24.18 15.52 -18.58
N ASP A 37 25.10 15.02 -19.37
CA ASP A 37 24.79 14.08 -20.44
C ASP A 37 23.87 13.01 -19.84
N GLY A 38 22.66 12.83 -20.41
CA GLY A 38 21.64 11.99 -19.80
C GLY A 38 22.14 10.55 -19.58
N THR A 39 21.56 9.88 -18.58
CA THR A 39 21.88 8.49 -18.25
C THR A 39 21.49 7.56 -19.40
N THR A 40 22.38 6.61 -19.73
CA THR A 40 22.04 5.54 -20.68
C THR A 40 21.38 4.38 -19.95
N LEU A 41 20.16 4.05 -20.38
CA LEU A 41 19.38 2.93 -19.88
C LEU A 41 19.24 1.86 -20.97
N TYR A 42 19.04 0.64 -20.52
CA TYR A 42 18.83 -0.54 -21.36
C TYR A 42 17.50 -1.18 -20.95
N GLY A 43 16.79 -1.74 -21.93
CA GLY A 43 15.55 -2.46 -21.67
C GLY A 43 15.20 -3.40 -22.81
N ASN A 44 14.39 -4.40 -22.51
CA ASN A 44 13.84 -5.29 -23.53
C ASN A 44 12.57 -4.68 -24.08
N LEU A 45 12.59 -4.30 -25.36
CA LEU A 45 11.46 -3.74 -26.06
C LEU A 45 10.51 -4.87 -26.48
N ILE A 46 9.27 -4.83 -26.01
CA ILE A 46 8.26 -5.87 -26.24
C ILE A 46 7.11 -5.39 -27.13
N PHE A 47 6.94 -4.08 -27.31
CA PHE A 47 5.93 -3.50 -28.16
C PHE A 47 6.37 -2.13 -28.72
N ALA A 48 5.95 -1.82 -29.96
CA ALA A 48 5.92 -0.48 -30.54
C ALA A 48 4.77 -0.39 -31.53
N GLN A 49 4.11 0.78 -31.65
CA GLN A 49 2.87 0.93 -32.39
C GLN A 49 3.04 0.73 -33.92
N SER A 50 4.18 1.13 -34.47
CA SER A 50 4.47 0.99 -35.92
C SER A 50 4.75 -0.45 -36.33
N TRP A 51 4.93 -1.37 -35.39
CA TRP A 51 5.22 -2.76 -35.67
C TRP A 51 3.97 -3.50 -36.09
N GLY A 52 3.86 -3.82 -37.36
CA GLY A 52 2.80 -4.68 -37.86
C GLY A 52 2.97 -6.11 -37.31
N ASN A 53 1.93 -6.92 -37.47
CA ASN A 53 1.81 -8.27 -36.91
C ASN A 53 2.94 -9.26 -37.29
N ASP A 54 3.85 -8.93 -38.20
CA ASP A 54 4.76 -9.91 -38.82
C ASP A 54 6.26 -9.75 -38.54
N SER A 55 6.70 -8.71 -37.86
CA SER A 55 8.13 -8.49 -37.64
C SER A 55 8.44 -7.56 -36.47
N SER A 56 7.85 -7.86 -35.32
CA SER A 56 8.21 -7.15 -34.10
C SER A 56 9.71 -7.28 -33.84
N PRO A 57 10.50 -6.22 -33.84
CA PRO A 57 11.91 -6.27 -33.51
C PRO A 57 12.13 -6.32 -32.01
N MET A 58 11.44 -7.21 -31.30
CA MET A 58 11.71 -7.45 -29.87
C MET A 58 13.19 -7.69 -29.67
N GLY A 59 13.75 -7.13 -28.63
CA GLY A 59 15.17 -7.26 -28.31
C GLY A 59 15.62 -6.24 -27.28
N ILE A 60 16.90 -6.27 -26.97
CA ILE A 60 17.51 -5.32 -26.05
C ILE A 60 17.83 -4.05 -26.79
N TYR A 61 17.34 -2.94 -26.29
CA TYR A 61 17.61 -1.61 -26.78
C TYR A 61 18.26 -0.76 -25.69
N LYS A 62 19.05 0.21 -26.10
CA LYS A 62 19.54 1.28 -25.24
C LYS A 62 18.92 2.61 -25.67
N PHE A 63 18.74 3.51 -24.73
CA PHE A 63 18.29 4.88 -24.96
C PHE A 63 18.81 5.79 -23.85
N ASN A 64 18.79 7.08 -24.10
CA ASN A 64 19.27 8.07 -23.16
C ASN A 64 18.09 8.81 -22.48
N THR A 65 18.26 9.22 -21.24
CA THR A 65 17.26 9.97 -20.46
C THR A 65 17.26 11.45 -20.84
N THR A 66 16.97 11.74 -22.10
CA THR A 66 16.90 13.10 -22.65
C THR A 66 15.51 13.40 -23.22
N ASP A 67 15.28 14.64 -23.66
CA ASP A 67 14.00 15.10 -24.19
C ASP A 67 13.47 14.30 -25.41
N ASN A 68 14.34 13.55 -26.07
CA ASN A 68 13.97 12.71 -27.21
C ASN A 68 14.71 11.36 -27.14
N PRO A 69 14.31 10.48 -26.24
CA PRO A 69 14.98 9.18 -26.05
C PRO A 69 14.75 8.32 -27.28
N LYS A 70 15.79 8.17 -28.09
CA LYS A 70 15.77 7.28 -29.26
C LYS A 70 16.29 5.91 -28.89
N ALA A 71 15.45 4.89 -29.04
CA ALA A 71 15.85 3.52 -28.78
C ALA A 71 16.73 2.98 -29.92
N GLU A 72 17.93 2.50 -29.59
CA GLU A 72 18.87 1.86 -30.49
C GLU A 72 19.00 0.38 -30.17
N LEU A 73 18.86 -0.49 -31.19
CA LEU A 73 18.98 -1.93 -31.01
C LEU A 73 20.42 -2.31 -30.57
N VAL A 74 20.52 -3.03 -29.45
CA VAL A 74 21.77 -3.61 -28.95
C VAL A 74 21.89 -5.07 -29.35
N TYR A 75 20.83 -5.85 -29.12
CA TYR A 75 20.83 -7.29 -29.39
C TYR A 75 19.41 -7.78 -29.73
N ARG A 76 19.37 -8.71 -30.68
CA ARG A 76 18.17 -9.48 -31.03
C ARG A 76 18.56 -10.95 -31.25
N PRO A 77 17.92 -11.90 -30.52
CA PRO A 77 18.16 -13.31 -30.75
C PRO A 77 17.73 -13.76 -32.16
N GLU A 78 18.57 -14.59 -32.85
CA GLU A 78 18.22 -15.20 -34.13
C GLU A 78 17.05 -16.19 -34.00
N ALA A 79 16.95 -16.86 -32.84
CA ALA A 79 15.95 -17.88 -32.55
C ALA A 79 14.56 -17.33 -32.18
N GLY A 80 14.34 -16.02 -32.25
CA GLY A 80 13.11 -15.36 -31.84
C GLY A 80 13.31 -14.35 -30.74
N PRO A 81 12.25 -13.63 -30.35
CA PRO A 81 12.36 -12.54 -29.39
C PRO A 81 12.81 -13.07 -28.03
N ILE A 82 13.56 -12.26 -27.28
CA ILE A 82 13.66 -12.43 -25.84
C ILE A 82 12.24 -12.19 -25.31
N GLY A 83 11.49 -13.26 -25.11
CA GLY A 83 10.15 -13.20 -24.59
C GLY A 83 10.25 -12.86 -23.12
N ALA A 84 10.28 -11.59 -22.78
CA ALA A 84 10.33 -11.14 -21.40
C ALA A 84 8.98 -10.60 -20.96
N ASN A 85 7.93 -11.30 -21.27
CA ASN A 85 6.59 -10.95 -20.81
C ASN A 85 6.34 -11.29 -19.32
N GLY A 86 7.39 -11.62 -18.56
CA GLY A 86 7.33 -11.95 -17.15
C GLY A 86 8.32 -11.18 -16.27
N GLY A 87 8.86 -10.04 -16.72
CA GLY A 87 9.86 -9.28 -15.98
C GLY A 87 11.28 -9.77 -16.22
N ALA A 88 12.25 -8.90 -15.96
CA ALA A 88 13.66 -9.19 -16.11
C ALA A 88 14.51 -8.31 -15.20
N THR A 89 15.76 -8.72 -14.95
CA THR A 89 16.74 -7.94 -14.20
C THR A 89 18.16 -8.26 -14.61
N LEU A 90 19.06 -7.29 -14.46
CA LEU A 90 20.49 -7.50 -14.63
C LEU A 90 21.12 -7.85 -13.27
N VAL A 91 21.79 -8.97 -13.19
CA VAL A 91 22.50 -9.48 -12.00
C VAL A 91 24.00 -9.25 -12.17
N ASP A 92 24.64 -8.67 -11.17
CA ASP A 92 26.09 -8.42 -11.11
C ASP A 92 26.65 -7.68 -12.35
N ALA A 93 25.85 -6.80 -12.95
CA ALA A 93 26.18 -6.08 -14.18
C ALA A 93 26.65 -7.00 -15.34
N LYS A 94 26.31 -8.27 -15.31
CA LYS A 94 26.78 -9.29 -16.25
C LYS A 94 25.69 -10.21 -16.79
N TYR A 95 24.79 -10.69 -15.94
CA TYR A 95 23.82 -11.70 -16.32
C TYR A 95 22.40 -11.11 -16.36
N PHE A 96 21.78 -11.13 -17.56
CA PHE A 96 20.41 -10.70 -17.74
C PHE A 96 19.48 -11.90 -17.57
N TYR A 97 18.73 -11.91 -16.47
CA TYR A 97 17.72 -12.92 -16.19
C TYR A 97 16.34 -12.40 -16.60
N CYS A 98 15.59 -13.20 -17.35
CA CYS A 98 14.22 -12.88 -17.72
C CYS A 98 13.29 -14.07 -17.51
N ILE A 99 12.05 -13.80 -17.13
CA ILE A 99 10.97 -14.77 -17.07
C ILE A 99 10.13 -14.61 -18.34
N THR A 100 9.93 -15.69 -19.07
CA THR A 100 9.06 -15.74 -20.22
C THR A 100 7.95 -16.76 -20.00
N TYR A 101 6.73 -16.41 -20.33
CA TYR A 101 5.63 -17.37 -20.39
C TYR A 101 5.03 -17.42 -21.78
N THR A 102 4.71 -18.61 -22.24
CA THR A 102 4.11 -18.83 -23.55
C THR A 102 2.81 -19.58 -23.38
N LYS A 103 1.74 -19.06 -23.98
CA LYS A 103 0.47 -19.77 -24.04
C LYS A 103 0.58 -20.85 -25.12
N LEU A 104 0.69 -22.10 -24.70
CA LEU A 104 0.58 -23.24 -25.60
C LEU A 104 -0.90 -23.48 -25.96
N SER A 105 -1.17 -24.32 -26.95
CA SER A 105 -2.53 -24.61 -27.42
C SER A 105 -3.50 -24.91 -26.26
N GLY A 106 -4.60 -24.17 -26.20
CA GLY A 106 -5.59 -24.29 -25.12
C GLY A 106 -5.29 -23.43 -23.90
N THR A 107 -5.30 -24.02 -22.72
CA THR A 107 -5.06 -23.35 -21.43
C THR A 107 -3.63 -23.59 -20.89
N THR A 108 -2.79 -24.33 -21.58
CA THR A 108 -1.45 -24.67 -21.13
C THR A 108 -0.51 -23.47 -21.30
N ILE A 109 0.15 -23.08 -20.23
CA ILE A 109 1.16 -22.02 -20.22
C ILE A 109 2.49 -22.69 -19.89
N SER A 110 3.53 -22.45 -20.66
CA SER A 110 4.91 -22.73 -20.23
C SER A 110 5.52 -21.48 -19.64
N ASN A 111 6.30 -21.63 -18.59
CA ASN A 111 6.97 -20.56 -17.89
C ASN A 111 8.45 -20.93 -17.74
N GLU A 112 9.33 -20.05 -18.16
CA GLU A 112 10.77 -20.32 -18.19
C GLU A 112 11.55 -19.14 -17.61
N LEU A 113 12.58 -19.44 -16.83
CA LEU A 113 13.62 -18.51 -16.41
C LEU A 113 14.82 -18.71 -17.34
N ILE A 114 15.23 -17.64 -18.01
CA ILE A 114 16.34 -17.66 -18.97
C ILE A 114 17.41 -16.67 -18.51
N CYS A 115 18.67 -17.07 -18.64
CA CYS A 115 19.83 -16.24 -18.32
C CYS A 115 20.66 -16.01 -19.58
N TYR A 116 21.00 -14.75 -19.85
CA TYR A 116 21.93 -14.34 -20.92
C TYR A 116 23.16 -13.66 -20.31
N ASP A 117 24.35 -13.93 -20.89
CA ASP A 117 25.54 -13.12 -20.64
C ASP A 117 25.48 -11.88 -21.54
N ILE A 118 25.48 -10.66 -20.96
CA ILE A 118 25.25 -9.42 -21.72
C ILE A 118 26.48 -8.98 -22.58
N GLU A 119 27.68 -9.50 -22.34
CA GLU A 119 28.83 -9.16 -23.17
C GLU A 119 28.72 -9.85 -24.52
N SER A 120 28.34 -11.13 -24.53
CA SER A 120 28.22 -11.98 -25.73
C SER A 120 26.78 -12.15 -26.21
N TRP A 121 25.81 -11.84 -25.38
CA TRP A 121 24.38 -12.13 -25.53
C TRP A 121 24.12 -13.62 -25.84
N THR A 122 24.95 -14.52 -25.27
CA THR A 122 24.71 -15.95 -25.34
C THR A 122 23.81 -16.41 -24.20
N GLU A 123 22.90 -17.34 -24.51
CA GLU A 123 22.09 -17.99 -23.48
C GLU A 123 22.99 -18.88 -22.61
N VAL A 124 23.04 -18.58 -21.32
CA VAL A 124 23.82 -19.33 -20.31
C VAL A 124 23.00 -20.47 -19.72
N SER A 125 21.74 -20.23 -19.47
CA SER A 125 20.81 -21.22 -18.91
C SER A 125 19.37 -20.94 -19.26
N ARG A 126 18.59 -22.04 -19.33
CA ARG A 126 17.13 -22.02 -19.51
C ARG A 126 16.50 -23.07 -18.61
N LYS A 127 15.49 -22.71 -17.85
CA LYS A 127 14.79 -23.61 -16.92
C LYS A 127 13.28 -23.40 -16.98
N ALA A 128 12.54 -24.50 -17.00
CA ALA A 128 11.11 -24.44 -16.72
C ALA A 128 10.88 -24.11 -15.23
N ILE A 129 10.02 -23.17 -14.96
CA ILE A 129 9.66 -22.75 -13.61
C ILE A 129 8.16 -22.97 -13.35
N PRO A 130 7.73 -23.00 -12.07
CA PRO A 130 6.33 -23.27 -11.75
C PRO A 130 5.36 -22.29 -12.42
N LEU A 131 4.27 -22.80 -12.97
CA LEU A 131 3.21 -22.00 -13.61
C LEU A 131 2.46 -21.09 -12.64
N THR A 132 2.64 -21.29 -11.34
CA THR A 132 2.05 -20.45 -10.28
C THR A 132 2.79 -19.14 -10.09
N THR A 133 3.90 -18.94 -10.79
CA THR A 133 4.79 -17.79 -10.62
C THR A 133 4.91 -17.05 -11.94
N ILE A 134 4.17 -15.96 -12.10
CA ILE A 134 4.31 -15.05 -13.24
C ILE A 134 4.78 -13.72 -12.68
N SER A 135 6.03 -13.36 -12.93
CA SER A 135 6.58 -12.08 -12.52
C SER A 135 5.93 -10.94 -13.29
N THR A 136 5.65 -9.84 -12.61
CA THR A 136 5.24 -8.59 -13.26
C THR A 136 6.43 -7.67 -13.50
N ASP A 137 7.34 -7.62 -12.54
CA ASP A 137 8.67 -7.02 -12.65
C ASP A 137 9.58 -7.59 -11.55
N MET A 138 10.88 -7.51 -11.73
CA MET A 138 11.85 -7.98 -10.75
C MET A 138 13.15 -7.17 -10.80
N THR A 139 13.88 -7.16 -9.69
CA THR A 139 15.11 -6.39 -9.52
C THR A 139 16.17 -7.17 -8.77
N TRP A 140 17.41 -7.01 -9.18
CA TRP A 140 18.57 -7.46 -8.41
C TRP A 140 18.87 -6.48 -7.28
N ASN A 141 18.92 -6.98 -6.05
CA ASN A 141 19.35 -6.20 -4.89
C ASN A 141 20.85 -6.42 -4.67
N PRO A 142 21.68 -5.38 -4.89
CA PRO A 142 23.13 -5.52 -4.78
C PRO A 142 23.62 -5.70 -3.33
N ALA A 143 22.83 -5.29 -2.34
CA ALA A 143 23.23 -5.32 -0.93
C ALA A 143 23.19 -6.74 -0.34
N ASP A 144 22.17 -7.52 -0.66
CA ASP A 144 21.99 -8.88 -0.13
C ASP A 144 22.08 -9.98 -1.19
N GLN A 145 22.38 -9.61 -2.45
CA GLN A 145 22.61 -10.52 -3.58
C GLN A 145 21.40 -11.43 -3.86
N LYS A 146 20.18 -10.85 -3.82
CA LYS A 146 18.95 -11.56 -4.13
C LYS A 146 18.16 -10.85 -5.24
N VAL A 147 17.39 -11.63 -5.98
CA VAL A 147 16.40 -11.08 -6.92
C VAL A 147 15.07 -10.99 -6.20
N TYR A 148 14.54 -9.78 -6.08
CA TYR A 148 13.20 -9.49 -5.57
C TYR A 148 12.23 -9.26 -6.72
N GLY A 149 10.95 -9.54 -6.49
CA GLY A 149 9.94 -9.31 -7.50
C GLY A 149 8.51 -9.33 -6.97
N ALA A 150 7.62 -8.83 -7.80
CA ALA A 150 6.19 -9.00 -7.63
C ALA A 150 5.71 -10.12 -8.56
N PHE A 151 4.99 -11.10 -8.02
CA PHE A 151 4.62 -12.31 -8.74
C PHE A 151 3.11 -12.53 -8.65
N TYR A 152 2.48 -12.78 -9.79
CA TYR A 152 1.09 -13.22 -9.83
C TYR A 152 0.98 -14.71 -9.54
N ASN A 153 0.21 -15.06 -8.53
CA ASN A 153 -0.08 -16.45 -8.18
C ASN A 153 -1.40 -16.88 -8.83
N THR A 154 -1.30 -17.70 -9.86
CA THR A 154 -2.47 -18.13 -10.65
C THR A 154 -3.45 -19.00 -9.86
N THR A 155 -2.98 -19.70 -8.81
CA THR A 155 -3.82 -20.56 -7.96
C THR A 155 -4.65 -19.73 -6.97
N LYS A 156 -4.05 -18.68 -6.40
CA LYS A 156 -4.71 -17.81 -5.41
C LYS A 156 -5.43 -16.61 -6.04
N ASN A 157 -5.21 -16.37 -7.34
CA ASN A 157 -5.71 -15.20 -8.06
C ASN A 157 -5.35 -13.88 -7.37
N GLY A 158 -4.07 -13.71 -7.02
CA GLY A 158 -3.55 -12.55 -6.32
C GLY A 158 -2.06 -12.41 -6.51
N TYR A 159 -1.49 -11.35 -5.96
CA TYR A 159 -0.07 -11.04 -6.09
C TYR A 159 0.68 -11.30 -4.79
N VAL A 160 1.96 -11.64 -4.90
CA VAL A 160 2.88 -11.81 -3.79
C VAL A 160 4.17 -11.04 -4.06
N PHE A 161 4.79 -10.55 -3.00
CA PHE A 161 6.15 -10.04 -3.01
C PHE A 161 7.09 -11.08 -2.42
N GLY A 162 8.26 -11.26 -3.00
CA GLY A 162 9.23 -12.24 -2.52
C GLY A 162 10.51 -12.25 -3.32
N THR A 163 11.36 -13.26 -3.06
CA THR A 163 12.62 -13.45 -3.76
C THR A 163 12.52 -14.62 -4.74
N LEU A 164 13.21 -14.49 -5.87
CA LEU A 164 13.36 -15.54 -6.87
C LEU A 164 14.71 -16.25 -6.69
N ASP A 165 14.67 -17.54 -6.48
CA ASP A 165 15.85 -18.38 -6.50
C ASP A 165 16.28 -18.63 -7.96
N LEU A 166 17.46 -18.14 -8.34
CA LEU A 166 17.96 -18.20 -9.70
C LEU A 166 18.41 -19.62 -10.12
N GLU A 167 18.66 -20.51 -9.14
CA GLU A 167 19.05 -21.90 -9.44
C GLU A 167 17.82 -22.79 -9.66
N THR A 168 16.78 -22.60 -8.89
CA THR A 168 15.57 -23.45 -8.92
C THR A 168 14.39 -22.82 -9.66
N GLY A 169 14.39 -21.49 -9.78
CA GLY A 169 13.23 -20.72 -10.27
C GLY A 169 12.08 -20.66 -9.26
N ALA A 170 12.31 -21.07 -8.01
CA ALA A 170 11.30 -21.01 -6.96
C ALA A 170 11.16 -19.59 -6.41
N VAL A 171 9.92 -19.20 -6.09
CA VAL A 171 9.64 -17.96 -5.38
C VAL A 171 9.53 -18.23 -3.88
N ASN A 172 10.40 -17.60 -3.11
CA ASN A 172 10.31 -17.55 -1.66
C ASN A 172 9.43 -16.33 -1.28
N LYS A 173 8.16 -16.59 -1.00
CA LYS A 173 7.20 -15.55 -0.62
C LYS A 173 7.61 -14.89 0.69
N LEU A 174 7.64 -13.56 0.72
CA LEU A 174 7.73 -12.74 1.92
C LEU A 174 6.35 -12.30 2.39
N SER A 175 5.55 -11.70 1.50
CA SER A 175 4.21 -11.21 1.83
C SER A 175 3.20 -11.42 0.70
N ASP A 176 1.90 -11.33 1.03
CA ASP A 176 0.84 -11.15 0.05
C ASP A 176 0.71 -9.65 -0.28
N ILE A 177 0.52 -9.32 -1.55
CA ILE A 177 0.18 -7.96 -1.97
C ILE A 177 -1.34 -7.83 -1.89
N THR A 178 -1.81 -6.92 -1.03
CA THR A 178 -3.24 -6.74 -0.72
C THR A 178 -3.87 -5.54 -1.43
N LEU A 179 -3.15 -4.93 -2.38
CA LEU A 179 -3.67 -3.82 -3.17
C LEU A 179 -4.88 -4.25 -4.01
N GLN A 180 -5.81 -3.32 -4.20
CA GLN A 180 -6.98 -3.50 -5.05
C GLN A 180 -7.14 -2.31 -5.98
N ASP A 181 -7.67 -2.55 -7.18
CA ASP A 181 -8.07 -1.50 -8.10
C ASP A 181 -9.40 -0.84 -7.64
N ASP A 182 -9.85 0.16 -8.40
CA ASP A 182 -11.10 0.91 -8.16
C ASP A 182 -12.37 0.04 -8.23
N LYS A 183 -12.25 -1.19 -8.72
CA LYS A 183 -13.33 -2.19 -8.82
C LYS A 183 -13.21 -3.30 -7.78
N GLY A 184 -12.22 -3.21 -6.87
CA GLY A 184 -11.97 -4.20 -5.83
C GLY A 184 -11.28 -5.48 -6.33
N TYR A 185 -10.68 -5.49 -7.53
CA TYR A 185 -9.87 -6.62 -7.98
C TYR A 185 -8.44 -6.52 -7.46
N PRO A 186 -7.81 -7.66 -7.13
CA PRO A 186 -6.40 -7.67 -6.73
C PRO A 186 -5.51 -6.96 -7.77
N ALA A 187 -4.69 -6.04 -7.29
CA ALA A 187 -3.75 -5.26 -8.06
C ALA A 187 -2.30 -5.57 -7.64
N GLY A 188 -1.38 -5.45 -8.57
CA GLY A 188 0.05 -5.72 -8.35
C GLY A 188 0.91 -4.47 -8.58
N PHE A 189 2.20 -4.72 -8.68
CA PHE A 189 3.20 -3.72 -9.02
C PHE A 189 3.67 -3.90 -10.45
N VAL A 190 3.81 -2.80 -11.18
CA VAL A 190 4.34 -2.78 -12.56
C VAL A 190 5.83 -2.47 -12.60
N VAL A 191 6.38 -1.98 -11.49
CA VAL A 191 7.81 -1.74 -11.30
C VAL A 191 8.23 -2.27 -9.95
N ILE A 192 9.37 -2.95 -9.90
CA ILE A 192 10.13 -3.29 -8.69
C ILE A 192 11.59 -2.92 -8.95
N ALA A 193 12.16 -2.01 -8.15
CA ALA A 193 13.51 -1.52 -8.35
C ALA A 193 14.28 -1.39 -7.03
N ALA A 194 15.52 -1.89 -6.99
CA ALA A 194 16.44 -1.74 -5.87
C ALA A 194 17.42 -0.61 -6.12
N ASN A 195 17.66 0.22 -5.10
CA ASN A 195 18.70 1.25 -5.17
C ASN A 195 20.10 0.69 -4.84
N SER A 196 21.12 1.56 -4.86
CA SER A 196 22.53 1.20 -4.67
C SER A 196 22.83 0.56 -3.32
N ILE A 197 22.02 0.80 -2.30
CA ILE A 197 22.19 0.30 -0.93
C ILE A 197 21.17 -0.78 -0.55
N GLY A 198 20.35 -1.24 -1.50
CA GLY A 198 19.46 -2.37 -1.35
C GLY A 198 18.05 -2.05 -0.88
N GLU A 199 17.66 -0.79 -0.79
CA GLU A 199 16.26 -0.42 -0.55
C GLU A 199 15.42 -0.69 -1.79
N ILE A 200 14.23 -1.26 -1.61
CA ILE A 200 13.36 -1.66 -2.71
C ILE A 200 12.13 -0.77 -2.78
N TYR A 201 11.87 -0.30 -3.98
CA TYR A 201 10.72 0.53 -4.34
C TYR A 201 9.86 -0.19 -5.37
N GLY A 202 8.56 0.11 -5.37
CA GLY A 202 7.65 -0.42 -6.36
C GLY A 202 6.58 0.57 -6.77
N ILE A 203 6.21 0.58 -8.05
CA ILE A 203 5.10 1.36 -8.56
C ILE A 203 3.92 0.43 -8.81
N SER A 204 2.78 0.73 -8.21
CA SER A 204 1.56 -0.07 -8.34
C SER A 204 0.88 0.12 -9.69
N GLN A 205 -0.04 -0.77 -10.02
CA GLN A 205 -0.94 -0.63 -11.18
C GLN A 205 -1.82 0.63 -11.12
N MET A 206 -2.02 1.22 -9.95
CA MET A 206 -2.74 2.48 -9.78
C MET A 206 -1.85 3.71 -9.97
N GLY A 207 -0.53 3.52 -10.10
CA GLY A 207 0.44 4.59 -10.30
C GLY A 207 0.95 5.23 -9.00
N ASP A 208 0.90 4.51 -7.89
CA ASP A 208 1.45 4.96 -6.62
C ASP A 208 2.80 4.31 -6.34
N LEU A 209 3.74 5.07 -5.75
CA LEU A 209 5.04 4.59 -5.32
C LEU A 209 4.99 4.10 -3.88
N TYR A 210 5.59 2.95 -3.64
CA TYR A 210 5.74 2.30 -2.33
C TYR A 210 7.19 1.95 -2.04
N LYS A 211 7.53 1.85 -0.76
CA LYS A 211 8.79 1.27 -0.28
C LYS A 211 8.52 -0.06 0.41
N PHE A 212 9.35 -1.05 0.13
CA PHE A 212 9.25 -2.40 0.70
C PHE A 212 10.25 -2.61 1.83
N ASN A 213 9.83 -3.36 2.84
CA ASN A 213 10.71 -3.96 3.83
C ASN A 213 11.19 -5.32 3.30
N THR A 214 12.49 -5.53 3.19
CA THR A 214 13.09 -6.75 2.66
C THR A 214 13.09 -7.92 3.65
N GLU A 215 12.82 -7.68 4.93
CA GLU A 215 12.79 -8.72 5.96
C GLU A 215 11.45 -9.49 5.98
N ASP A 216 10.33 -8.76 5.95
CA ASP A 216 8.98 -9.32 6.07
C ASP A 216 8.10 -9.12 4.83
N GLY A 217 8.57 -8.32 3.86
CA GLY A 217 7.85 -8.00 2.64
C GLY A 217 6.69 -7.01 2.82
N SER A 218 6.55 -6.39 3.99
CA SER A 218 5.61 -5.28 4.18
C SER A 218 5.97 -4.10 3.27
N TYR A 219 4.99 -3.27 2.94
CA TYR A 219 5.21 -2.12 2.07
C TYR A 219 4.39 -0.92 2.54
N SER A 220 4.95 0.27 2.38
CA SER A 220 4.34 1.53 2.77
C SER A 220 4.22 2.47 1.58
N LEU A 221 3.10 3.18 1.50
CA LEU A 221 2.86 4.20 0.48
C LEU A 221 3.81 5.40 0.71
N ILE A 222 4.45 5.85 -0.38
CA ILE A 222 5.20 7.10 -0.41
C ILE A 222 4.32 8.21 -0.98
N GLY A 223 3.76 7.99 -2.19
CA GLY A 223 2.89 8.96 -2.82
C GLY A 223 2.53 8.60 -4.26
N ALA A 224 1.64 9.39 -4.85
CA ALA A 224 1.19 9.18 -6.21
C ALA A 224 2.23 9.69 -7.23
N THR A 225 2.47 8.91 -8.30
CA THR A 225 3.38 9.32 -9.37
C THR A 225 2.79 10.38 -10.30
N GLY A 226 1.47 10.53 -10.30
CA GLY A 226 0.77 11.40 -11.26
C GLY A 226 0.58 10.77 -12.64
N TYR A 227 0.99 9.51 -12.83
CA TYR A 227 0.81 8.76 -14.08
C TYR A 227 0.11 7.44 -13.80
N THR A 228 -0.93 7.13 -14.55
CA THR A 228 -1.64 5.85 -14.47
C THR A 228 -1.07 4.88 -15.50
N PRO A 229 -0.33 3.85 -15.06
CA PRO A 229 0.28 2.86 -15.94
C PRO A 229 -0.73 1.87 -16.47
N LEU A 230 -0.45 1.33 -17.67
CA LEU A 230 -1.17 0.21 -18.25
C LEU A 230 -0.17 -0.67 -18.98
N TYR A 231 -0.41 -1.98 -19.04
CA TYR A 231 0.49 -2.97 -19.62
C TYR A 231 1.77 -3.23 -18.78
N GLN A 232 2.68 -4.06 -19.33
CA GLN A 232 3.93 -4.37 -18.67
C GLN A 232 4.95 -3.24 -18.82
N GLN A 233 5.67 -2.98 -17.75
CA GLN A 233 6.62 -1.88 -17.64
C GLN A 233 7.77 -2.31 -16.74
N SER A 234 8.79 -1.48 -16.66
CA SER A 234 9.88 -1.69 -15.73
C SER A 234 10.53 -0.37 -15.34
N GLY A 235 11.19 -0.38 -14.19
CA GLY A 235 12.01 0.71 -13.71
C GLY A 235 13.34 0.20 -13.16
N CYS A 236 14.32 1.08 -13.10
CA CYS A 236 15.60 0.78 -12.47
C CYS A 236 16.22 2.01 -11.83
N PHE A 237 17.10 1.79 -10.86
CA PHE A 237 17.98 2.84 -10.38
C PHE A 237 19.24 2.91 -11.25
N ASP A 238 19.66 4.13 -11.53
CA ASP A 238 21.03 4.40 -11.91
C ASP A 238 21.85 4.66 -10.65
N PHE A 239 22.86 3.84 -10.38
CA PHE A 239 23.60 3.90 -9.13
C PHE A 239 24.56 5.09 -9.03
N THR A 240 24.95 5.68 -10.16
CA THR A 240 25.79 6.89 -10.16
C THR A 240 24.97 8.14 -9.83
N THR A 241 23.83 8.32 -10.48
CA THR A 241 22.93 9.46 -10.24
C THR A 241 22.01 9.26 -9.05
N LYS A 242 21.86 8.01 -8.56
CA LYS A 242 20.95 7.58 -7.49
C LYS A 242 19.46 7.83 -7.80
N GLN A 243 19.13 7.98 -9.07
CA GLN A 243 17.78 8.27 -9.52
C GLN A 243 17.04 7.00 -9.93
N LEU A 244 15.76 6.94 -9.57
CA LEU A 244 14.84 5.94 -10.08
C LEU A 244 14.28 6.40 -11.43
N TYR A 245 14.51 5.61 -12.46
CA TYR A 245 13.96 5.80 -13.80
C TYR A 245 12.88 4.77 -14.07
N TRP A 246 11.85 5.18 -14.78
CA TRP A 246 10.70 4.37 -15.13
C TRP A 246 10.35 4.54 -16.60
N ALA A 247 10.40 3.46 -17.38
CA ALA A 247 9.90 3.41 -18.74
C ALA A 247 8.39 3.16 -18.70
N ALA A 248 7.63 4.24 -18.50
CA ALA A 248 6.19 4.20 -18.32
C ALA A 248 5.44 4.13 -19.64
N CYS A 249 4.33 3.39 -19.68
CA CYS A 249 3.41 3.37 -20.81
C CYS A 249 1.95 3.21 -20.38
N ASN A 250 1.05 3.71 -21.23
CA ASN A 250 -0.37 3.44 -21.21
C ASN A 250 -0.93 3.44 -22.65
N GLU A 251 -2.23 3.43 -22.84
CA GLU A 251 -2.84 3.41 -24.19
C GLU A 251 -2.44 4.59 -25.08
N ASN A 252 -2.13 5.75 -24.48
CA ASN A 252 -2.01 7.02 -25.18
C ASN A 252 -0.60 7.61 -25.17
N SER A 253 0.26 7.13 -24.29
CA SER A 253 1.60 7.69 -24.11
C SER A 253 2.58 6.65 -23.61
N SER A 254 3.85 6.83 -23.97
CA SER A 254 4.98 6.16 -23.36
C SER A 254 6.17 7.11 -23.30
N GLY A 255 7.06 6.86 -22.34
CA GLY A 255 8.23 7.72 -22.14
C GLY A 255 9.06 7.29 -20.95
N ILE A 256 10.19 7.98 -20.81
CA ILE A 256 11.06 7.82 -19.65
C ILE A 256 10.75 8.88 -18.61
N TYR A 257 10.52 8.43 -17.39
CA TYR A 257 10.22 9.28 -16.23
C TYR A 257 11.30 9.12 -15.18
N GLN A 258 11.60 10.20 -14.48
CA GLN A 258 12.35 10.20 -13.23
C GLN A 258 11.33 10.23 -12.08
N VAL A 259 11.49 9.33 -11.11
CA VAL A 259 10.59 9.23 -9.96
C VAL A 259 11.31 9.72 -8.71
N ASN A 260 10.70 10.67 -8.02
CA ASN A 260 11.17 11.15 -6.73
C ASN A 260 10.83 10.12 -5.65
N THR A 261 11.83 9.53 -5.01
CA THR A 261 11.65 8.47 -4.02
C THR A 261 11.16 8.96 -2.66
N ASP A 262 11.17 10.27 -2.41
CA ASP A 262 10.65 10.87 -1.16
C ASP A 262 9.18 11.27 -1.28
N THR A 263 8.73 11.68 -2.48
CA THR A 263 7.36 12.18 -2.68
C THR A 263 6.48 11.26 -3.53
N GLY A 264 7.10 10.36 -4.30
CA GLY A 264 6.43 9.53 -5.30
C GLY A 264 6.28 10.18 -6.67
N GLU A 265 6.36 11.50 -6.79
CA GLU A 265 6.08 12.25 -8.01
C GLU A 265 7.00 11.83 -9.17
N ALA A 266 6.40 11.54 -10.34
CA ALA A 266 7.13 11.20 -11.57
C ALA A 266 7.19 12.39 -12.53
N THR A 267 8.38 12.73 -12.96
CA THR A 267 8.64 13.80 -13.94
C THR A 267 9.01 13.18 -15.28
N LEU A 268 8.27 13.53 -16.33
CA LEU A 268 8.59 13.09 -17.70
C LEU A 268 9.91 13.74 -18.14
N LEU A 269 10.89 12.94 -18.52
CA LEU A 269 12.14 13.38 -19.10
C LEU A 269 12.07 13.44 -20.63
N GLY A 270 11.43 12.45 -21.25
CA GLY A 270 11.23 12.42 -22.68
C GLY A 270 10.22 11.36 -23.10
N SER A 271 9.44 11.67 -24.15
CA SER A 271 8.44 10.76 -24.70
C SER A 271 9.06 9.83 -25.74
N PHE A 272 8.66 8.57 -25.73
CA PHE A 272 8.89 7.67 -26.85
C PHE A 272 7.90 7.98 -27.98
N ASN A 273 8.36 7.89 -29.24
CA ASN A 273 7.58 8.36 -30.38
C ASN A 273 6.61 7.32 -30.94
N ASP A 274 6.75 6.07 -30.55
CA ASP A 274 6.03 4.93 -31.15
C ASP A 274 5.31 4.07 -30.08
N LEU A 275 4.94 4.67 -28.96
CA LEU A 275 4.33 3.98 -27.80
C LEU A 275 5.13 2.74 -27.36
N GLU A 276 6.45 2.85 -27.38
CA GLU A 276 7.36 1.77 -26.99
C GLU A 276 7.09 1.31 -25.56
N GLU A 277 7.08 -0.01 -25.38
CA GLU A 277 6.87 -0.71 -24.11
C GLU A 277 8.11 -1.53 -23.75
N PHE A 278 8.77 -1.14 -22.67
CA PHE A 278 10.00 -1.76 -22.19
C PHE A 278 9.78 -2.54 -20.89
N VAL A 279 10.41 -3.71 -20.80
CA VAL A 279 10.51 -4.53 -19.59
C VAL A 279 11.97 -4.82 -19.26
N GLY A 280 12.26 -5.16 -18.01
CA GLY A 280 13.61 -5.45 -17.57
C GLY A 280 14.57 -4.29 -17.78
N LEU A 281 14.17 -3.10 -17.34
CA LEU A 281 14.99 -1.89 -17.43
C LEU A 281 16.23 -2.03 -16.54
N TYR A 282 17.40 -1.60 -17.03
CA TYR A 282 18.63 -1.59 -16.24
C TYR A 282 19.60 -0.49 -16.68
N SER A 283 20.50 -0.13 -15.76
CA SER A 283 21.67 0.72 -16.00
C SER A 283 22.94 -0.11 -15.80
N LEU A 284 24.02 0.28 -16.48
CA LEU A 284 25.36 -0.27 -16.27
C LEU A 284 26.23 0.61 -15.39
N SER A 285 25.64 1.54 -14.66
CA SER A 285 26.38 2.41 -13.75
C SER A 285 27.00 1.62 -12.59
N PRO A 286 28.25 1.91 -12.22
CA PRO A 286 28.92 1.22 -11.12
C PRO A 286 28.28 1.59 -9.78
N ASN A 287 28.16 0.62 -8.88
CA ASN A 287 27.69 0.83 -7.52
C ASN A 287 28.87 1.04 -6.57
N ALA A 288 29.13 2.29 -6.21
CA ALA A 288 30.16 2.66 -5.24
C ALA A 288 29.68 2.58 -3.78
N ASP A 289 28.37 2.52 -3.52
CA ASP A 289 27.84 2.61 -2.15
C ASP A 289 27.95 1.30 -1.36
N LEU A 290 28.21 0.17 -2.02
CA LEU A 290 28.36 -1.13 -1.35
C LEU A 290 29.49 -1.16 -0.31
N GLU A 291 30.51 -0.32 -0.45
CA GLU A 291 31.62 -0.19 0.51
C GLU A 291 31.34 0.87 1.58
N GLY A 292 30.19 1.54 1.51
CA GLY A 292 29.71 2.44 2.56
C GLY A 292 29.33 1.68 3.84
N PRO A 293 29.10 2.40 4.97
CA PRO A 293 28.68 1.78 6.22
C PRO A 293 27.35 1.03 6.07
N GLY A 294 27.17 -0.09 6.73
CA GLY A 294 25.88 -0.76 6.85
C GLY A 294 24.88 0.06 7.68
N SER A 295 23.74 -0.55 8.00
CA SER A 295 22.68 0.10 8.80
C SER A 295 23.12 0.32 10.24
N VAL A 296 22.65 1.40 10.86
CA VAL A 296 22.71 1.59 12.32
C VAL A 296 21.80 0.57 13.02
N THR A 297 22.17 0.19 14.25
CA THR A 297 21.43 -0.79 15.06
C THR A 297 21.22 -0.29 16.49
N ASP A 298 20.50 -1.03 17.30
CA ASP A 298 20.27 -0.75 18.71
C ASP A 298 19.76 0.68 18.94
N ILE A 299 18.80 1.10 18.11
CA ILE A 299 18.23 2.45 18.13
C ILE A 299 17.17 2.50 19.22
N ASP A 300 17.33 3.45 20.16
CA ASP A 300 16.35 3.73 21.19
C ASP A 300 16.12 5.25 21.32
N ILE A 301 14.86 5.60 21.55
CA ILE A 301 14.41 6.98 21.77
C ILE A 301 13.68 7.01 23.09
N ALA A 302 14.34 7.46 24.13
CA ALA A 302 13.86 7.39 25.51
C ALA A 302 13.44 8.75 26.06
N PHE A 303 12.15 8.86 26.41
CA PHE A 303 11.58 9.97 27.18
C PHE A 303 10.93 9.41 28.45
N GLU A 304 11.15 10.05 29.59
CA GLU A 304 10.54 9.61 30.85
C GLU A 304 9.14 10.20 31.01
N GLY A 305 8.11 9.38 30.85
CA GLY A 305 6.71 9.81 30.96
C GLY A 305 6.39 10.90 29.92
N ALA A 306 5.79 12.00 30.38
CA ALA A 306 5.45 13.16 29.56
C ALA A 306 6.61 14.15 29.36
N ALA A 307 7.83 13.79 29.71
CA ALA A 307 8.98 14.70 29.58
C ALA A 307 9.23 15.08 28.11
N LEU A 308 9.62 16.34 27.90
CA LEU A 308 9.99 16.87 26.60
C LEU A 308 11.50 16.77 26.33
N SER A 309 12.28 16.36 27.35
CA SER A 309 13.71 16.07 27.23
C SER A 309 13.95 14.57 27.39
N GLY A 310 14.80 14.06 26.55
CA GLY A 310 15.10 12.63 26.47
C GLY A 310 16.46 12.37 25.86
N THR A 311 16.68 11.14 25.41
CA THR A 311 17.94 10.69 24.83
C THR A 311 17.68 9.83 23.62
N ILE A 312 18.41 10.05 22.54
CA ILE A 312 18.51 9.14 21.40
C ILE A 312 19.81 8.34 21.55
N THR A 313 19.72 7.02 21.44
CA THR A 313 20.90 6.16 21.36
C THR A 313 20.84 5.30 20.11
N PHE A 314 21.99 5.04 19.52
CA PHE A 314 22.13 4.11 18.39
C PHE A 314 23.56 3.61 18.29
N LYS A 315 23.74 2.45 17.66
CA LYS A 315 25.03 1.84 17.45
C LYS A 315 25.46 1.98 15.99
N LEU A 316 26.67 2.46 15.77
CA LEU A 316 27.26 2.54 14.45
C LEU A 316 27.56 1.14 13.89
N PRO A 317 27.45 0.93 12.56
CA PRO A 317 27.67 -0.37 11.94
C PRO A 317 29.10 -0.87 12.11
N THR A 318 29.25 -2.21 12.08
CA THR A 318 30.56 -2.90 12.09
C THR A 318 30.90 -3.55 10.75
N THR A 319 29.98 -3.46 9.80
CA THR A 319 30.13 -3.98 8.44
C THR A 319 29.73 -2.93 7.42
N THR A 320 30.24 -3.06 6.21
CA THR A 320 29.77 -2.32 5.04
C THR A 320 28.40 -2.82 4.61
N VAL A 321 27.77 -2.12 3.66
CA VAL A 321 26.52 -2.60 3.00
C VAL A 321 26.71 -3.99 2.38
N SER A 322 27.86 -4.25 1.78
CA SER A 322 28.20 -5.58 1.21
C SER A 322 28.57 -6.65 2.25
N GLY A 323 28.54 -6.32 3.55
CA GLY A 323 28.85 -7.25 4.64
C GLY A 323 30.32 -7.38 4.98
N ASN A 324 31.22 -6.66 4.31
CA ASN A 324 32.65 -6.63 4.64
C ASN A 324 32.86 -5.96 6.00
N LYS A 325 33.90 -6.39 6.73
CA LYS A 325 34.24 -5.77 8.01
C LYS A 325 34.59 -4.30 7.84
N LEU A 326 33.86 -3.45 8.53
CA LEU A 326 34.11 -2.01 8.58
C LEU A 326 35.04 -1.70 9.74
N SER A 327 36.05 -0.87 9.48
CA SER A 327 37.00 -0.41 10.49
C SER A 327 37.29 1.07 10.28
N GLY A 328 37.62 1.76 11.38
CA GLY A 328 37.90 3.19 11.35
C GLY A 328 36.71 4.06 11.71
N ASP A 329 36.79 5.32 11.33
CA ASP A 329 35.80 6.33 11.72
C ASP A 329 34.64 6.37 10.71
N ILE A 330 33.43 6.48 11.26
CA ILE A 330 32.19 6.65 10.54
C ILE A 330 31.64 8.03 10.91
N ASN A 331 31.33 8.82 9.89
CA ASN A 331 30.59 10.06 10.08
C ASN A 331 29.08 9.73 10.16
N TYR A 332 28.39 10.41 11.05
CA TYR A 332 26.93 10.31 11.17
C TYR A 332 26.27 11.68 11.21
N THR A 333 25.05 11.75 10.74
CA THR A 333 24.16 12.90 10.87
C THR A 333 22.84 12.40 11.44
N VAL A 334 22.36 13.07 12.47
CA VAL A 334 21.05 12.83 13.10
C VAL A 334 20.16 14.02 12.80
N GLU A 335 18.99 13.73 12.28
CA GLU A 335 17.99 14.72 11.91
C GLU A 335 16.70 14.49 12.71
N ILE A 336 16.02 15.57 13.06
CA ILE A 336 14.67 15.55 13.58
C ILE A 336 13.81 16.41 12.65
N ASP A 337 12.74 15.83 12.11
CA ASP A 337 11.82 16.49 11.18
C ASP A 337 12.55 17.11 9.97
N ASP A 338 13.51 16.35 9.43
CA ASP A 338 14.38 16.72 8.31
C ASP A 338 15.33 17.91 8.60
N GLU A 339 15.46 18.34 9.87
CA GLU A 339 16.44 19.34 10.31
C GLU A 339 17.59 18.67 11.07
N THR A 340 18.83 19.03 10.74
CA THR A 340 20.00 18.45 11.39
C THR A 340 20.04 18.83 12.88
N LEU A 341 19.91 17.81 13.73
CA LEU A 341 20.07 17.93 15.18
C LEU A 341 21.55 17.89 15.58
N SER A 342 22.29 16.94 15.03
CA SER A 342 23.69 16.69 15.39
C SER A 342 24.41 15.98 14.25
N SER A 343 25.71 16.25 14.14
CA SER A 343 26.64 15.49 13.28
C SER A 343 27.89 15.18 14.07
N GLY A 344 28.47 14.02 13.81
CA GLY A 344 29.66 13.59 14.52
C GLY A 344 30.45 12.53 13.79
N THR A 345 31.54 12.13 14.37
CA THR A 345 32.41 11.05 13.89
C THR A 345 32.74 10.14 15.06
N SER A 346 32.61 8.84 14.87
CA SER A 346 32.97 7.84 15.87
C SER A 346 33.41 6.53 15.21
N THR A 347 34.09 5.68 15.94
CA THR A 347 34.57 4.39 15.39
C THR A 347 33.45 3.41 15.11
N ALA A 348 33.64 2.52 14.14
CA ALA A 348 32.72 1.44 13.84
C ALA A 348 32.35 0.62 15.09
N GLY A 349 31.03 0.38 15.28
CA GLY A 349 30.49 -0.32 16.43
C GLY A 349 30.33 0.50 17.71
N SER A 350 30.68 1.78 17.73
CA SER A 350 30.46 2.67 18.87
C SER A 350 28.98 2.92 19.12
N LEU A 351 28.61 3.02 20.39
CA LEU A 351 27.32 3.56 20.81
C LEU A 351 27.40 5.09 20.78
N VAL A 352 26.44 5.71 20.11
CA VAL A 352 26.23 7.16 20.12
C VAL A 352 25.06 7.46 21.03
N GLU A 353 25.22 8.46 21.90
CA GLU A 353 24.18 8.92 22.81
C GLU A 353 24.04 10.43 22.69
N LEU A 354 22.83 10.91 22.40
CA LEU A 354 22.53 12.32 22.16
C LEU A 354 21.36 12.76 23.05
N PRO A 355 21.58 13.73 23.96
CA PRO A 355 20.48 14.36 24.69
C PRO A 355 19.66 15.23 23.72
N ILE A 356 18.33 15.18 23.85
CA ILE A 356 17.42 15.96 23.02
C ILE A 356 16.36 16.66 23.87
N THR A 357 15.84 17.75 23.34
CA THR A 357 14.64 18.43 23.88
C THR A 357 13.79 18.86 22.71
N LEU A 358 12.54 18.39 22.68
CA LEU A 358 11.62 18.62 21.56
C LEU A 358 10.29 19.18 22.08
N SER A 359 9.45 19.68 21.19
CA SER A 359 8.07 20.04 21.50
C SER A 359 7.20 18.78 21.71
N GLU A 360 6.06 18.91 22.34
CA GLU A 360 5.06 17.86 22.35
C GLU A 360 4.52 17.64 20.93
N GLY A 361 4.40 16.38 20.51
CA GLY A 361 3.83 16.03 19.22
C GLY A 361 4.57 14.92 18.48
N ASN A 362 4.17 14.73 17.22
CA ASN A 362 4.81 13.78 16.30
C ASN A 362 6.14 14.35 15.80
N HIS A 363 7.15 13.52 15.79
CA HIS A 363 8.47 13.79 15.25
C HIS A 363 8.96 12.63 14.41
N THR A 364 9.93 12.89 13.55
CA THR A 364 10.60 11.86 12.74
C THR A 364 12.09 11.91 13.02
N LEU A 365 12.66 10.78 13.45
CA LEU A 365 14.10 10.61 13.57
C LEU A 365 14.67 10.15 12.23
N GLY A 366 15.68 10.83 11.72
CA GLY A 366 16.55 10.45 10.62
C GLY A 366 17.97 10.20 11.11
N ILE A 367 18.63 9.10 10.66
CA ILE A 367 20.04 8.86 10.90
C ILE A 367 20.70 8.42 9.60
N THR A 368 21.73 9.13 9.16
CA THR A 368 22.55 8.77 8.02
C THR A 368 24.00 8.58 8.45
N THR A 369 24.69 7.65 7.80
CA THR A 369 26.11 7.37 8.04
C THR A 369 26.89 7.41 6.74
N HIS A 370 28.14 7.85 6.78
CA HIS A 370 29.01 7.81 5.60
C HIS A 370 30.49 7.66 5.98
N THR A 371 31.24 7.12 5.03
CA THR A 371 32.71 7.08 5.03
C THR A 371 33.24 7.66 3.72
N ILE A 372 34.55 7.67 3.54
CA ILE A 372 35.16 8.02 2.24
C ILE A 372 34.80 7.04 1.11
N HIS A 373 34.25 5.87 1.44
CA HIS A 373 33.94 4.81 0.50
C HIS A 373 32.46 4.79 0.05
N GLY A 374 31.59 5.52 0.74
CA GLY A 374 30.17 5.61 0.39
C GLY A 374 29.27 5.97 1.56
N THR A 375 27.99 6.06 1.27
CA THR A 375 26.91 6.38 2.22
C THR A 375 26.16 5.10 2.58
N GLY A 376 25.82 4.95 3.86
CA GLY A 376 24.99 3.83 4.35
C GLY A 376 23.50 4.05 4.17
N PRO A 377 22.70 3.00 4.42
CA PRO A 377 21.24 3.12 4.46
C PRO A 377 20.79 4.15 5.48
N ALA A 378 19.90 5.06 5.07
CA ALA A 378 19.29 6.00 5.98
C ALA A 378 18.27 5.30 6.87
N TYR A 379 18.34 5.50 8.17
CA TYR A 379 17.28 5.13 9.10
C TYR A 379 16.28 6.27 9.20
N LYS A 380 14.99 5.97 9.15
CA LYS A 380 13.93 6.97 9.34
C LYS A 380 12.75 6.31 10.07
N ALA A 381 12.33 6.92 11.20
CA ALA A 381 11.22 6.39 11.98
C ALA A 381 10.45 7.51 12.68
N PRO A 382 9.10 7.43 12.71
CA PRO A 382 8.27 8.34 13.49
C PRO A 382 8.31 7.98 14.98
N PHE A 383 8.16 8.99 15.84
CA PHE A 383 7.97 8.85 17.27
C PHE A 383 7.17 10.01 17.83
N TYR A 384 6.68 9.87 19.06
CA TYR A 384 5.87 10.89 19.71
C TYR A 384 6.53 11.35 21.01
N VAL A 385 6.49 12.65 21.28
CA VAL A 385 7.04 13.27 22.49
C VAL A 385 5.94 13.89 23.32
N GLY A 386 6.00 13.73 24.65
CA GLY A 386 5.00 14.30 25.56
C GLY A 386 3.78 13.39 25.76
N THR A 387 2.66 13.99 26.17
CA THR A 387 1.41 13.26 26.46
C THR A 387 0.60 13.05 25.20
N ASP A 388 0.44 11.80 24.81
CA ASP A 388 -0.31 11.40 23.60
C ASP A 388 -1.80 11.19 23.90
N THR A 389 -2.62 11.16 22.84
CA THR A 389 -4.01 10.71 22.91
C THR A 389 -4.05 9.22 23.19
N PRO A 390 -4.88 8.70 24.11
CA PRO A 390 -4.99 7.27 24.34
C PRO A 390 -5.26 6.50 23.05
N ALA A 391 -4.59 5.36 22.85
CA ALA A 391 -4.81 4.53 21.67
C ALA A 391 -6.24 3.95 21.69
N THR A 392 -6.76 3.67 20.48
CA THR A 392 -8.04 2.97 20.32
C THR A 392 -7.97 1.59 20.96
N VAL A 393 -9.05 1.21 21.64
CA VAL A 393 -9.17 -0.11 22.32
C VAL A 393 -9.08 -1.24 21.30
N THR A 394 -8.39 -2.32 21.69
CA THR A 394 -8.25 -3.56 20.91
C THR A 394 -8.70 -4.78 21.70
N GLY A 395 -8.79 -5.94 21.05
CA GLY A 395 -9.12 -7.21 21.68
C GLY A 395 -10.52 -7.26 22.29
N ILE A 396 -11.50 -6.54 21.70
CA ILE A 396 -12.86 -6.53 22.22
C ILE A 396 -13.49 -7.90 22.02
N THR A 397 -14.01 -8.47 23.11
CA THR A 397 -14.77 -9.71 23.11
C THR A 397 -16.15 -9.50 23.69
N VAL A 398 -17.16 -10.16 23.11
CA VAL A 398 -18.54 -10.07 23.53
C VAL A 398 -19.10 -11.48 23.75
N ASN A 399 -19.45 -11.80 25.00
CA ASN A 399 -19.95 -13.10 25.36
C ASN A 399 -21.32 -13.00 26.02
N ARG A 400 -22.32 -13.71 25.47
CA ARG A 400 -23.67 -13.76 26.04
C ARG A 400 -23.82 -14.98 26.94
N GLU A 401 -24.26 -14.75 28.17
CA GLU A 401 -24.65 -15.79 29.11
C GLU A 401 -26.06 -15.52 29.60
N SER A 402 -27.02 -16.29 29.11
CA SER A 402 -28.47 -16.09 29.38
C SER A 402 -28.94 -14.68 29.07
N ASP A 403 -29.29 -13.91 30.09
CA ASP A 403 -29.84 -12.54 29.99
C ASP A 403 -28.78 -11.45 30.19
N ASN A 404 -27.51 -11.83 30.22
CA ASN A 404 -26.39 -10.91 30.37
C ASN A 404 -25.44 -11.02 29.19
N VAL A 405 -24.79 -9.89 28.87
CA VAL A 405 -23.69 -9.83 27.90
C VAL A 405 -22.48 -9.25 28.60
N THR A 406 -21.41 -10.02 28.63
CA THR A 406 -20.11 -9.58 29.13
C THR A 406 -19.26 -9.04 27.99
N ILE A 407 -18.80 -7.81 28.11
CA ILE A 407 -17.93 -7.12 27.16
C ILE A 407 -16.57 -6.97 27.84
N ALA A 408 -15.50 -7.44 27.21
CA ALA A 408 -14.14 -7.30 27.72
C ALA A 408 -13.20 -6.83 26.59
N TRP A 409 -12.12 -6.14 26.96
CA TRP A 409 -11.14 -5.59 26.03
C TRP A 409 -9.75 -5.53 26.65
N GLU A 410 -8.75 -5.30 25.84
CA GLU A 410 -7.38 -5.10 26.29
C GLU A 410 -7.18 -3.70 26.89
N ALA A 411 -6.47 -3.63 28.02
CA ALA A 411 -6.13 -2.35 28.61
C ALA A 411 -5.23 -1.51 27.72
N VAL A 412 -5.58 -0.25 27.52
CA VAL A 412 -4.74 0.70 26.79
C VAL A 412 -3.54 1.08 27.66
N THR A 413 -2.33 0.93 27.09
CA THR A 413 -1.05 1.21 27.78
C THR A 413 -0.19 2.22 27.07
N LYS A 414 -0.58 2.64 25.86
CA LYS A 414 0.15 3.57 24.98
C LYS A 414 -0.81 4.58 24.37
N GLY A 415 -0.25 5.68 23.89
CA GLY A 415 -0.96 6.62 23.05
C GLY A 415 -1.14 6.12 21.60
N GLN A 416 -1.96 6.82 20.87
CA GLN A 416 -2.31 6.53 19.47
C GLN A 416 -1.07 6.54 18.54
N HIS A 417 -0.09 7.37 18.85
CA HIS A 417 1.19 7.48 18.12
C HIS A 417 2.33 6.78 18.82
N GLY A 418 2.04 5.93 19.81
CA GLY A 418 3.04 5.23 20.61
C GLY A 418 3.62 6.04 21.78
N GLY A 419 3.18 7.30 21.94
CA GLY A 419 3.62 8.20 22.99
C GLY A 419 3.10 7.83 24.39
N TYR A 420 3.48 8.64 25.37
CA TYR A 420 3.11 8.43 26.76
C TYR A 420 1.63 8.72 27.02
N VAL A 421 1.00 7.87 27.81
CA VAL A 421 -0.29 8.13 28.46
C VAL A 421 -0.20 7.79 29.93
N ASP A 422 -0.81 8.61 30.80
CA ASP A 422 -0.93 8.27 32.21
C ASP A 422 -2.05 7.24 32.38
N ILE A 423 -1.69 5.98 32.48
CA ILE A 423 -2.63 4.88 32.60
C ILE A 423 -3.53 4.97 33.82
N SER A 424 -3.09 5.69 34.88
CA SER A 424 -3.89 5.88 36.11
C SER A 424 -5.08 6.80 35.92
N LEU A 425 -5.08 7.62 34.87
CA LEU A 425 -6.15 8.54 34.52
C LEU A 425 -7.14 7.95 33.51
N LEU A 426 -6.82 6.80 32.92
CA LEU A 426 -7.64 6.21 31.87
C LEU A 426 -8.97 5.68 32.38
N THR A 427 -10.02 6.07 31.70
CA THR A 427 -11.38 5.59 31.93
C THR A 427 -12.05 5.25 30.61
N TYR A 428 -12.97 4.28 30.64
CA TYR A 428 -13.66 3.78 29.46
C TYR A 428 -15.15 4.10 29.53
N ASN A 429 -15.72 4.53 28.40
CA ASN A 429 -17.14 4.60 28.17
C ASN A 429 -17.56 3.49 27.23
N VAL A 430 -18.63 2.76 27.58
CA VAL A 430 -19.14 1.65 26.78
C VAL A 430 -20.60 1.93 26.43
N ILE A 431 -20.90 1.94 25.14
CA ILE A 431 -22.21 2.28 24.57
C ILE A 431 -22.64 1.18 23.63
N ARG A 432 -23.84 0.62 23.84
CA ARG A 432 -24.42 -0.33 22.90
C ARG A 432 -25.05 0.41 21.71
N LYS A 433 -24.82 -0.09 20.50
CA LYS A 433 -25.37 0.42 19.24
C LYS A 433 -26.33 -0.62 18.62
N PRO A 434 -27.38 -0.19 17.88
CA PRO A 434 -27.70 1.19 17.49
C PRO A 434 -28.54 1.96 18.50
N ASP A 435 -28.98 1.34 19.61
CA ASP A 435 -29.93 1.97 20.56
C ASP A 435 -29.28 3.02 21.50
N ASN A 436 -27.99 3.22 21.41
CA ASN A 436 -27.20 4.16 22.19
C ASN A 436 -27.33 3.99 23.72
N LYS A 437 -27.59 2.76 24.18
CA LYS A 437 -27.65 2.42 25.61
C LYS A 437 -26.26 2.55 26.22
N ILE A 438 -26.14 3.39 27.20
CA ILE A 438 -24.91 3.51 28.00
C ILE A 438 -24.82 2.31 28.94
N ILE A 439 -23.76 1.50 28.80
CA ILE A 439 -23.49 0.33 29.62
C ILE A 439 -22.57 0.70 30.78
N ALA A 440 -21.54 1.49 30.49
CA ALA A 440 -20.64 2.01 31.51
C ALA A 440 -20.17 3.41 31.15
N THR A 441 -19.93 4.21 32.18
CA THR A 441 -19.37 5.56 32.03
C THR A 441 -18.19 5.69 32.98
N ARG A 442 -17.04 6.13 32.42
CA ARG A 442 -15.81 6.40 33.18
C ARG A 442 -15.39 5.21 34.09
N THR A 443 -15.58 3.98 33.61
CA THR A 443 -15.08 2.80 34.32
C THR A 443 -13.56 2.67 34.13
N THR A 444 -12.87 2.20 35.16
CA THR A 444 -11.45 1.83 35.10
C THR A 444 -11.27 0.33 34.80
N GLU A 445 -12.36 -0.43 34.86
CA GLU A 445 -12.36 -1.86 34.56
C GLU A 445 -12.30 -2.08 33.05
N THR A 446 -11.67 -3.15 32.64
CA THR A 446 -11.60 -3.61 31.24
C THR A 446 -12.64 -4.68 30.91
N THR A 447 -13.61 -4.85 31.78
CA THR A 447 -14.74 -5.76 31.60
C THR A 447 -16.00 -5.12 32.21
N VAL A 448 -17.10 -5.16 31.48
CA VAL A 448 -18.42 -4.70 31.94
C VAL A 448 -19.49 -5.70 31.53
N THR A 449 -20.64 -5.66 32.22
CA THR A 449 -21.76 -6.54 31.91
C THR A 449 -22.99 -5.71 31.58
N ASP A 450 -23.56 -5.93 30.40
CA ASP A 450 -24.86 -5.43 30.02
C ASP A 450 -25.95 -6.38 30.54
N THR A 451 -26.72 -5.92 31.53
CA THR A 451 -27.80 -6.67 32.19
C THR A 451 -29.18 -6.22 31.71
N GLU A 452 -29.26 -5.16 30.93
CA GLU A 452 -30.51 -4.63 30.38
C GLU A 452 -30.56 -4.83 28.85
N LEU A 453 -30.76 -6.06 28.42
CA LEU A 453 -30.78 -6.39 27.01
C LEU A 453 -31.92 -5.68 26.25
N PRO A 454 -31.72 -5.36 24.95
CA PRO A 454 -32.74 -4.72 24.15
C PRO A 454 -33.95 -5.65 23.97
N LEU A 455 -35.14 -5.04 23.88
CA LEU A 455 -36.37 -5.81 23.66
C LEU A 455 -36.51 -6.29 22.21
N ILE A 456 -35.90 -5.54 21.27
CA ILE A 456 -36.03 -5.77 19.84
C ILE A 456 -34.92 -6.68 19.37
N LEU A 457 -35.29 -7.73 18.63
CA LEU A 457 -34.30 -8.59 18.01
C LEU A 457 -33.56 -7.84 16.90
N GLY A 458 -32.26 -7.76 17.03
CA GLY A 458 -31.37 -7.14 16.07
C GLY A 458 -29.91 -7.47 16.34
N GLU A 459 -29.08 -7.07 15.43
CA GLU A 459 -27.64 -7.10 15.61
C GLU A 459 -27.21 -5.84 16.37
N TYR A 460 -26.46 -6.05 17.46
CA TYR A 460 -25.94 -4.99 18.30
C TYR A 460 -24.42 -5.09 18.39
N THR A 461 -23.78 -3.94 18.49
CA THR A 461 -22.33 -3.82 18.74
C THR A 461 -22.12 -2.97 19.99
N TYR A 462 -20.92 -3.06 20.57
CA TYR A 462 -20.53 -2.24 21.69
C TYR A 462 -19.40 -1.31 21.27
N GLU A 463 -19.65 -0.01 21.39
CA GLU A 463 -18.68 1.04 21.14
C GLU A 463 -17.93 1.34 22.43
N ILE A 464 -16.61 1.32 22.39
CA ILE A 464 -15.75 1.61 23.54
C ILE A 464 -14.84 2.80 23.20
N ILE A 465 -14.85 3.82 24.06
CA ILE A 465 -14.00 4.99 23.95
C ILE A 465 -13.22 5.12 25.25
N VAL A 466 -11.90 5.27 25.17
CA VAL A 466 -11.03 5.53 26.32
C VAL A 466 -10.66 7.01 26.39
N SER A 467 -10.59 7.55 27.63
CA SER A 467 -10.24 8.94 27.88
C SER A 467 -9.34 9.08 29.10
N ASP A 468 -8.37 10.00 29.04
CA ASP A 468 -7.57 10.47 30.16
C ASP A 468 -8.22 11.65 30.94
N GLY A 469 -9.43 12.04 30.53
CA GLY A 469 -10.16 13.19 31.06
C GLY A 469 -9.98 14.48 30.24
N THR A 470 -8.98 14.56 29.37
CA THR A 470 -8.69 15.70 28.50
C THR A 470 -8.76 15.30 27.02
N ARG A 471 -8.23 14.11 26.69
CA ARG A 471 -8.16 13.55 25.35
C ARG A 471 -9.00 12.27 25.29
N GLN A 472 -9.47 11.92 24.11
CA GLN A 472 -10.24 10.70 23.88
C GLN A 472 -9.70 9.97 22.65
N SER A 473 -9.72 8.63 22.70
CA SER A 473 -9.44 7.79 21.55
C SER A 473 -10.55 7.89 20.49
N ASP A 474 -10.25 7.43 19.29
CA ASP A 474 -11.30 7.03 18.37
C ASP A 474 -12.14 5.90 18.96
N PRO A 475 -13.43 5.79 18.61
CA PRO A 475 -14.29 4.72 19.08
C PRO A 475 -13.88 3.37 18.47
N ALA A 476 -13.82 2.34 19.29
CA ALA A 476 -13.68 0.95 18.86
C ALA A 476 -15.03 0.23 18.91
N LEU A 477 -15.35 -0.55 17.89
CA LEU A 477 -16.58 -1.34 17.83
C LEU A 477 -16.27 -2.83 18.02
N SER A 478 -17.11 -3.51 18.79
CA SER A 478 -17.08 -4.98 18.89
C SER A 478 -17.61 -5.63 17.60
N ASP A 479 -17.40 -6.94 17.47
CA ASP A 479 -18.21 -7.77 16.58
C ASP A 479 -19.70 -7.66 16.93
N GLY A 480 -20.55 -7.88 15.91
CA GLY A 480 -22.00 -7.88 16.07
C GLY A 480 -22.50 -9.09 16.84
N ILE A 481 -23.44 -8.88 17.76
CA ILE A 481 -24.13 -9.93 18.50
C ILE A 481 -25.64 -9.80 18.37
N MET A 482 -26.32 -10.91 18.14
CA MET A 482 -27.79 -10.94 18.09
C MET A 482 -28.38 -10.87 19.50
N LEU A 483 -29.07 -9.78 19.81
CA LEU A 483 -29.76 -9.54 21.08
C LEU A 483 -31.25 -9.26 20.84
N GLY A 484 -32.01 -9.25 21.95
CA GLY A 484 -33.44 -8.98 21.94
C GLY A 484 -34.29 -10.22 21.67
N SER A 485 -35.55 -9.99 21.47
CA SER A 485 -36.56 -11.03 21.20
C SER A 485 -37.43 -10.64 20.02
N TYR A 486 -38.01 -11.64 19.39
CA TYR A 486 -39.03 -11.42 18.35
C TYR A 486 -40.30 -10.83 18.94
N LEU A 487 -40.96 -9.92 18.24
CA LEU A 487 -42.32 -9.54 18.54
C LEU A 487 -43.27 -10.69 18.19
N GLU A 488 -44.34 -10.85 18.97
CA GLU A 488 -45.36 -11.87 18.69
C GLU A 488 -46.69 -11.17 18.32
N PRO A 489 -47.41 -11.69 17.32
CA PRO A 489 -48.75 -11.22 17.02
C PRO A 489 -49.74 -11.54 18.16
N PRO A 490 -50.78 -10.69 18.37
CA PRO A 490 -51.12 -9.49 17.61
C PRO A 490 -50.23 -8.29 17.99
N TYR A 491 -49.70 -7.61 16.99
CA TYR A 491 -48.88 -6.42 17.17
C TYR A 491 -49.55 -5.20 16.53
N ASN A 492 -49.68 -4.13 17.29
CA ASN A 492 -50.29 -2.89 16.81
C ASN A 492 -49.31 -1.73 17.04
N HIS A 493 -49.14 -0.88 16.02
CA HIS A 493 -48.28 0.27 16.10
C HIS A 493 -48.96 1.49 15.44
N SER A 494 -48.92 2.64 16.11
CA SER A 494 -49.62 3.85 15.64
C SER A 494 -48.75 4.82 14.86
N PHE A 495 -47.41 4.71 14.97
CA PHE A 495 -46.43 5.66 14.45
C PHE A 495 -46.63 7.13 14.88
N LYS A 496 -47.32 7.36 15.98
CA LYS A 496 -47.76 8.72 16.41
C LYS A 496 -46.79 9.46 17.36
N SER A 497 -45.68 8.87 17.69
CA SER A 497 -44.68 9.50 18.56
C SER A 497 -43.28 9.22 18.08
N MET A 498 -42.33 10.06 18.46
CA MET A 498 -40.92 9.84 18.13
C MET A 498 -40.41 8.50 18.65
N ASP A 499 -40.83 8.11 19.86
CA ASP A 499 -40.42 6.83 20.49
C ASP A 499 -40.87 5.62 19.70
N SER A 500 -41.90 5.76 18.87
CA SER A 500 -42.36 4.66 18.04
C SER A 500 -41.44 4.29 16.89
N PHE A 501 -40.54 5.16 16.50
CA PHE A 501 -39.56 4.87 15.46
C PHE A 501 -38.34 4.10 15.94
N ASP A 502 -38.04 4.14 17.23
CA ASP A 502 -36.86 3.45 17.80
C ASP A 502 -36.91 1.93 17.58
N GLN A 503 -38.08 1.38 17.30
CA GLN A 503 -38.30 -0.03 17.01
C GLN A 503 -38.20 -0.39 15.52
N TYR A 504 -38.08 0.60 14.65
CA TYR A 504 -38.10 0.41 13.20
C TYR A 504 -36.76 0.85 12.61
N THR A 505 -36.33 0.15 11.59
CA THR A 505 -35.18 0.58 10.79
C THR A 505 -35.70 1.47 9.66
N ILE A 506 -35.20 2.69 9.60
CA ILE A 506 -35.49 3.64 8.52
C ILE A 506 -34.32 3.62 7.55
N ILE A 507 -34.61 3.33 6.29
CA ILE A 507 -33.60 3.29 5.22
C ILE A 507 -33.99 4.38 4.21
N ASN A 508 -33.09 5.32 3.98
CA ASN A 508 -33.15 6.30 2.90
C ASN A 508 -32.17 5.82 1.82
N ALA A 509 -32.67 5.04 0.86
CA ALA A 509 -31.81 4.33 -0.10
C ALA A 509 -31.31 5.24 -1.22
N ASN A 510 -31.96 6.36 -1.49
CA ASN A 510 -31.57 7.34 -2.48
C ASN A 510 -30.74 8.51 -1.89
N GLU A 511 -30.46 8.46 -0.58
CA GLU A 511 -29.63 9.43 0.16
C GLU A 511 -30.05 10.90 -0.04
N ASP A 512 -31.33 11.15 -0.31
CA ASP A 512 -31.84 12.51 -0.42
C ASP A 512 -32.11 13.13 0.98
N ASP A 513 -32.58 14.39 1.02
CA ASP A 513 -32.87 15.12 2.26
C ASP A 513 -34.24 14.71 2.88
N LYS A 514 -34.90 13.68 2.35
CA LYS A 514 -36.19 13.19 2.83
C LYS A 514 -36.03 11.74 3.33
N ALA A 515 -36.63 11.48 4.45
CA ALA A 515 -36.75 10.15 5.02
C ALA A 515 -38.07 10.04 5.79
N TRP A 516 -38.49 8.84 6.14
CA TRP A 516 -39.63 8.64 7.00
C TRP A 516 -39.38 9.26 8.38
N THR A 517 -40.32 10.06 8.85
CA THR A 517 -40.27 10.71 10.15
C THR A 517 -41.55 10.45 10.96
N ALA A 518 -41.40 10.35 12.28
CA ALA A 518 -42.56 10.27 13.18
C ALA A 518 -43.18 11.64 13.37
N THR A 519 -44.50 11.69 13.29
CA THR A 519 -45.27 12.90 13.55
C THR A 519 -46.40 12.61 14.53
N VAL A 520 -47.09 13.63 15.00
CA VAL A 520 -48.29 13.48 15.85
C VAL A 520 -49.41 12.72 15.16
N ASN A 521 -49.39 12.60 13.84
CA ASN A 521 -50.39 11.93 13.04
C ASN A 521 -49.96 10.53 12.55
N GLY A 522 -48.74 10.09 12.80
CA GLY A 522 -48.12 8.86 12.34
C GLY A 522 -46.84 9.06 11.60
N ALA A 523 -46.35 8.04 10.93
CA ALA A 523 -45.18 8.16 10.07
C ALA A 523 -45.49 8.95 8.80
N GLN A 524 -44.60 9.85 8.43
CA GLN A 524 -44.70 10.70 7.25
C GLN A 524 -43.42 10.68 6.44
N LEU A 525 -43.56 10.49 5.14
CA LEU A 525 -42.53 10.75 4.14
C LEU A 525 -42.92 12.00 3.36
N ASN A 526 -42.03 12.98 3.29
CA ASN A 526 -42.25 14.20 2.55
C ASN A 526 -41.78 14.05 1.10
N TYR A 527 -42.46 14.72 0.18
CA TYR A 527 -42.10 14.72 -1.23
C TYR A 527 -40.72 15.36 -1.47
N SER A 528 -39.88 14.68 -2.23
CA SER A 528 -38.65 15.24 -2.82
C SER A 528 -38.95 15.82 -4.19
N ARG A 529 -38.35 16.99 -4.51
CA ARG A 529 -38.51 17.63 -5.82
C ARG A 529 -37.46 17.17 -6.83
N THR A 530 -36.43 16.47 -6.37
CA THR A 530 -35.24 16.16 -7.15
C THR A 530 -35.09 14.68 -7.44
N LEU A 531 -35.49 13.82 -6.53
CA LEU A 531 -35.34 12.37 -6.64
C LEU A 531 -36.68 11.65 -6.37
N ALA A 532 -36.88 10.52 -6.99
CA ALA A 532 -37.99 9.63 -6.65
C ALA A 532 -37.75 9.06 -5.25
N ALA A 533 -38.84 8.90 -4.46
CA ALA A 533 -38.74 8.29 -3.15
C ALA A 533 -38.29 6.81 -3.25
N ASP A 534 -37.27 6.48 -2.49
CA ASP A 534 -36.78 5.11 -2.26
C ASP A 534 -36.45 4.96 -0.77
N ASP A 535 -37.49 5.09 0.02
CA ASP A 535 -37.43 5.13 1.49
C ASP A 535 -38.22 3.99 2.09
N TRP A 536 -37.64 3.30 3.04
CA TRP A 536 -38.18 2.09 3.64
C TRP A 536 -38.41 2.27 5.15
N ILE A 537 -39.53 1.72 5.64
CA ILE A 537 -39.73 1.45 7.06
C ILE A 537 -39.72 -0.07 7.23
N VAL A 538 -38.69 -0.57 7.90
CA VAL A 538 -38.56 -2.01 8.18
C VAL A 538 -39.06 -2.28 9.60
N SER A 539 -40.03 -3.16 9.74
CA SER A 539 -40.54 -3.54 11.06
C SER A 539 -39.54 -4.38 11.84
N PRO A 540 -39.64 -4.38 13.18
CA PRO A 540 -38.91 -5.37 13.98
C PRO A 540 -39.30 -6.80 13.56
N ALA A 541 -38.40 -7.74 13.80
CA ALA A 541 -38.59 -9.14 13.48
C ALA A 541 -39.79 -9.73 14.28
N MET A 542 -40.67 -10.45 13.61
CA MET A 542 -41.84 -11.08 14.19
C MET A 542 -41.75 -12.60 14.15
N LYS A 543 -42.06 -13.25 15.27
CA LYS A 543 -42.15 -14.70 15.37
C LYS A 543 -43.53 -15.19 14.92
N LEU A 544 -43.59 -15.73 13.72
CA LEU A 544 -44.81 -16.32 13.17
C LEU A 544 -44.80 -17.84 13.37
N LYS A 545 -45.96 -18.42 13.74
CA LYS A 545 -46.11 -19.86 13.91
C LYS A 545 -46.59 -20.49 12.60
N ALA A 546 -45.99 -21.60 12.21
CA ALA A 546 -46.42 -22.34 11.04
C ALA A 546 -47.86 -22.84 11.20
N GLY A 547 -48.64 -22.84 10.10
CA GLY A 547 -50.01 -23.28 10.08
C GLY A 547 -51.06 -22.25 10.48
N PHE A 548 -50.65 -21.00 10.78
CA PHE A 548 -51.56 -19.89 11.06
C PHE A 548 -51.59 -18.90 9.90
N LEU A 549 -52.76 -18.30 9.65
CA LEU A 549 -52.93 -17.19 8.74
C LEU A 549 -52.75 -15.89 9.51
N TYR A 550 -51.90 -15.03 9.03
CA TYR A 550 -51.66 -13.70 9.58
C TYR A 550 -52.14 -12.62 8.61
N THR A 551 -52.76 -11.58 9.14
CA THR A 551 -53.25 -10.44 8.36
C THR A 551 -52.51 -9.20 8.74
N LEU A 552 -51.85 -8.55 7.77
CA LEU A 552 -51.23 -7.23 7.93
C LEU A 552 -52.22 -6.16 7.51
N ILE A 553 -52.57 -5.25 8.43
CA ILE A 553 -53.48 -4.12 8.18
C ILE A 553 -52.67 -2.84 8.27
N LEU A 554 -52.48 -2.17 7.14
CA LEU A 554 -51.82 -0.85 7.07
C LEU A 554 -52.87 0.22 6.77
N LYS A 555 -52.85 1.31 7.54
CA LYS A 555 -53.66 2.50 7.29
C LYS A 555 -52.76 3.63 6.82
N GLY A 556 -52.94 4.08 5.61
CA GLY A 556 -52.17 5.15 5.00
C GLY A 556 -53.04 6.13 4.22
N ARG A 557 -52.55 7.31 3.97
CA ARG A 557 -53.10 8.30 3.06
C ARG A 557 -51.99 9.00 2.31
N SER A 558 -52.23 9.38 1.07
CA SER A 558 -51.42 10.36 0.37
C SER A 558 -52.06 11.72 0.46
N SER A 559 -51.27 12.79 0.60
CA SER A 559 -51.73 14.14 0.32
C SER A 559 -51.62 14.35 -1.18
N SER A 560 -52.73 14.61 -1.84
CA SER A 560 -52.78 15.03 -3.24
C SER A 560 -52.24 16.45 -3.38
#